data_d32db47fbbaca11db1be375ffe8f59dd
#
_entry.id   d32db47fbbaca11db1be375ffe8f59dd
#
_cell.length_a   1.000
_cell.length_b   1.000
_cell.length_c   1.000
_cell.angle_alpha   90.00
_cell.angle_beta   90.00
_cell.angle_gamma   90.00
#
_symmetry.space_group_name_H-M   'P 1'
#
loop_
_entity.id
_entity.type
_entity.pdbx_description
1 polymer ?
#
loop_
_entity_poly.entity_id
_entity_poly.type
_entity_poly.pdbx_seq_one_letter_code
_entity_poly.pdbx_strand_id
1 'polypeptide(L)'
;MHPARARLIHNRPQQQGPVVYWMHREFRAADNWALIHAAELARGRGQPLCVAVCLARGFGPARPEHFAFLVHGLRETARELEAQGIPLVLVRGEPGAEVPLFVRGVRAGLCVTDADPTRIKRAWLAQALPRLDVPVIEVDGRNIVPARAASDKREYMARTIRPKIQRLLPEFLDGFPALPAQGVPWTAPVPRPDWAALLSEFGAPPAAFPPGETAARARLEAFLGLSLPRYADDRDTPVEPAASLLSPYLHFGQLGAQRVALRVLAAQGIGPEARDGFLEQLIIRRELAENFCLFTPDHDTPAAFPAWAAATLEKHRADPRPHLAAEAELEAGDSPDPLWNAAQRQLLATGHMHGWLRMYWAKQVLLWSPDAETALARCLRLNDGLSLDGRDVNGYAGLAWSIGGVHDRPWPERAVFGTVRSMTLSGARRKFDVAAFVARWAGA
;
A
#
# COMPACT_ATOMS: atom_id res chain seq x y z
N MET A 1 12.24 0.70 20.33
CA MET A 1 12.00 1.26 18.96
C MET A 1 12.77 2.57 18.78
N HIS A 2 13.29 2.88 17.56
CA HIS A 2 13.93 4.16 17.27
C HIS A 2 12.95 5.34 17.43
N PRO A 3 13.30 6.43 18.18
CA PRO A 3 12.36 7.51 18.48
C PRO A 3 11.79 8.25 17.27
N ALA A 4 12.55 8.35 16.16
CA ALA A 4 12.09 9.01 14.95
C ALA A 4 10.91 8.31 14.25
N ARG A 5 10.56 7.07 14.66
CA ARG A 5 9.35 6.38 14.17
C ARG A 5 8.07 6.87 14.83
N ALA A 6 8.16 7.43 16.05
CA ALA A 6 7.00 7.83 16.83
C ALA A 6 6.84 9.35 16.88
N ARG A 7 5.60 9.83 16.80
CA ARG A 7 5.26 11.24 16.90
C ARG A 7 3.99 11.44 17.71
N LEU A 8 4.06 12.28 18.73
CA LEU A 8 2.87 12.75 19.43
C LEU A 8 2.07 13.68 18.50
N ILE A 9 0.90 13.24 18.05
CA ILE A 9 0.03 14.00 17.11
C ILE A 9 -1.17 14.64 17.78
N HIS A 10 -1.50 14.21 19.00
CA HIS A 10 -2.55 14.79 19.81
C HIS A 10 -2.06 14.90 21.25
N ASN A 11 -1.79 16.13 21.68
CA ASN A 11 -1.28 16.39 23.02
C ASN A 11 -2.46 16.60 23.99
N ARG A 12 -2.67 15.63 24.87
CA ARG A 12 -3.66 15.66 25.95
C ARG A 12 -2.98 15.21 27.25
N PRO A 13 -3.51 15.58 28.43
CA PRO A 13 -3.02 15.04 29.68
C PRO A 13 -3.08 13.51 29.66
N GLN A 14 -2.00 12.89 30.12
CA GLN A 14 -1.99 11.43 30.27
C GLN A 14 -2.96 11.02 31.35
N GLN A 15 -3.79 10.03 31.06
CA GLN A 15 -4.77 9.46 31.99
C GLN A 15 -4.33 8.05 32.41
N GLN A 16 -4.78 7.61 33.58
CA GLN A 16 -4.71 6.21 33.94
C GLN A 16 -5.68 5.41 33.08
N GLY A 17 -5.27 4.23 32.62
CA GLY A 17 -6.12 3.38 31.79
C GLY A 17 -5.32 2.64 30.71
N PRO A 18 -5.99 1.72 30.02
CA PRO A 18 -5.37 0.87 29.00
C PRO A 18 -4.69 1.67 27.90
N VAL A 19 -3.71 1.04 27.26
CA VAL A 19 -3.19 1.49 25.96
C VAL A 19 -4.03 0.84 24.88
N VAL A 20 -4.52 1.64 23.93
CA VAL A 20 -5.24 1.16 22.75
C VAL A 20 -4.32 1.36 21.53
N TYR A 21 -4.01 0.30 20.80
CA TYR A 21 -3.40 0.42 19.49
C TYR A 21 -4.48 0.39 18.41
N TRP A 22 -4.75 1.54 17.77
CA TRP A 22 -5.62 1.64 16.60
C TRP A 22 -4.84 1.18 15.37
N MET A 23 -4.97 -0.10 15.04
CA MET A 23 -4.35 -0.75 13.89
C MET A 23 -5.22 -0.50 12.65
N HIS A 24 -4.69 0.23 11.68
CA HIS A 24 -5.44 0.52 10.45
C HIS A 24 -4.60 0.39 9.16
N ARG A 25 -3.32 0.00 9.28
CA ARG A 25 -2.42 -0.18 8.14
C ARG A 25 -1.54 -1.42 8.25
N GLU A 26 -1.05 -1.74 9.43
CA GLU A 26 -0.09 -2.80 9.71
C GLU A 26 -0.78 -4.02 10.31
N PHE A 27 -1.65 -4.71 9.51
CA PHE A 27 -2.49 -5.80 9.99
C PHE A 27 -1.72 -7.10 10.23
N ARG A 28 -0.78 -7.09 11.18
CA ARG A 28 0.03 -8.22 11.60
C ARG A 28 0.43 -8.14 13.07
N ALA A 29 0.72 -9.29 13.66
CA ALA A 29 1.22 -9.38 15.04
C ALA A 29 2.76 -9.33 15.10
N ALA A 30 3.44 -9.98 14.17
CA ALA A 30 4.90 -10.00 14.14
C ALA A 30 5.49 -8.79 13.39
N ASP A 31 6.70 -8.37 13.78
CA ASP A 31 7.45 -7.32 13.07
C ASP A 31 6.67 -5.99 12.90
N ASN A 32 5.86 -5.64 13.91
CA ASN A 32 4.99 -4.46 13.91
C ASN A 32 5.50 -3.41 14.91
N TRP A 33 6.12 -2.35 14.39
CA TRP A 33 6.71 -1.30 15.22
C TRP A 33 5.68 -0.56 16.09
N ALA A 34 4.47 -0.33 15.58
CA ALA A 34 3.41 0.35 16.34
C ALA A 34 2.91 -0.52 17.50
N LEU A 35 2.74 -1.82 17.25
CA LEU A 35 2.37 -2.79 18.28
C LEU A 35 3.48 -2.94 19.35
N ILE A 36 4.74 -3.06 18.92
CA ILE A 36 5.89 -3.12 19.84
C ILE A 36 5.93 -1.88 20.72
N HIS A 37 5.78 -0.70 20.13
CA HIS A 37 5.77 0.56 20.88
C HIS A 37 4.59 0.67 21.84
N ALA A 38 3.39 0.27 21.42
CA ALA A 38 2.22 0.24 22.29
C ALA A 38 2.43 -0.71 23.49
N ALA A 39 3.04 -1.87 23.25
CA ALA A 39 3.36 -2.84 24.30
C ALA A 39 4.44 -2.32 25.27
N GLU A 40 5.49 -1.65 24.77
CA GLU A 40 6.50 -0.98 25.61
C GLU A 40 5.85 0.08 26.51
N LEU A 41 4.97 0.90 25.96
CA LEU A 41 4.24 1.94 26.70
C LEU A 41 3.28 1.33 27.73
N ALA A 42 2.52 0.31 27.37
CA ALA A 42 1.62 -0.38 28.29
C ALA A 42 2.37 -0.97 29.48
N ARG A 43 3.48 -1.69 29.22
CA ARG A 43 4.35 -2.25 30.25
C ARG A 43 4.95 -1.17 31.15
N GLY A 44 5.50 -0.11 30.56
CA GLY A 44 6.13 0.99 31.34
C GLY A 44 5.14 1.75 32.20
N ARG A 45 3.84 1.74 31.87
CA ARG A 45 2.76 2.38 32.60
C ARG A 45 2.06 1.43 33.58
N GLY A 46 2.40 0.13 33.58
CA GLY A 46 1.66 -0.88 34.34
C GLY A 46 0.18 -0.98 33.93
N GLN A 47 -0.12 -0.84 32.64
CA GLN A 47 -1.47 -0.83 32.06
C GLN A 47 -1.64 -1.97 31.03
N PRO A 48 -2.86 -2.49 30.84
CA PRO A 48 -3.13 -3.48 29.80
C PRO A 48 -3.12 -2.84 28.40
N LEU A 49 -2.89 -3.67 27.37
CA LEU A 49 -2.94 -3.30 25.96
C LEU A 49 -4.09 -4.04 25.26
N CYS A 50 -4.79 -3.36 24.36
CA CYS A 50 -5.60 -4.01 23.34
C CYS A 50 -5.34 -3.41 21.95
N VAL A 51 -5.66 -4.18 20.91
CA VAL A 51 -5.64 -3.74 19.52
C VAL A 51 -7.07 -3.50 19.06
N ALA A 52 -7.33 -2.32 18.50
CA ALA A 52 -8.61 -1.96 17.90
C ALA A 52 -8.45 -1.85 16.38
N VAL A 53 -9.28 -2.55 15.63
CA VAL A 53 -9.41 -2.44 14.18
C VAL A 53 -10.81 -1.94 13.87
N CYS A 54 -10.93 -0.94 12.99
CA CYS A 54 -12.24 -0.51 12.50
C CYS A 54 -12.42 -0.97 11.05
N LEU A 55 -13.45 -1.79 10.80
CA LEU A 55 -13.92 -2.11 9.45
C LEU A 55 -14.76 -0.94 8.95
N ALA A 56 -14.15 -0.11 8.12
CA ALA A 56 -14.82 1.05 7.54
C ALA A 56 -15.87 0.59 6.52
N ARG A 57 -17.10 1.09 6.65
CA ARG A 57 -18.08 1.01 5.58
C ARG A 57 -17.69 2.00 4.47
N GLY A 58 -17.73 1.56 3.22
CA GLY A 58 -17.49 2.47 2.10
C GLY A 58 -16.02 2.92 1.97
N PHE A 59 -15.07 2.01 2.11
CA PHE A 59 -13.65 2.28 1.89
C PHE A 59 -13.35 2.49 0.40
N GLY A 60 -13.79 3.63 -0.16
CA GLY A 60 -13.67 3.95 -1.57
C GLY A 60 -14.32 2.88 -2.47
N PRO A 61 -13.74 2.55 -3.62
CA PRO A 61 -14.26 1.53 -4.54
C PRO A 61 -13.86 0.09 -4.14
N ALA A 62 -13.49 -0.15 -2.87
CA ALA A 62 -13.11 -1.50 -2.41
C ALA A 62 -14.25 -2.50 -2.61
N ARG A 63 -13.93 -3.67 -3.15
CA ARG A 63 -14.84 -4.78 -3.42
C ARG A 63 -14.84 -5.79 -2.26
N PRO A 64 -15.80 -6.72 -2.19
CA PRO A 64 -15.86 -7.75 -1.15
C PRO A 64 -14.54 -8.54 -1.01
N GLU A 65 -13.84 -8.82 -2.10
CA GLU A 65 -12.58 -9.56 -2.11
C GLU A 65 -11.47 -8.89 -1.30
N HIS A 66 -11.46 -7.55 -1.26
CA HIS A 66 -10.50 -6.80 -0.45
C HIS A 66 -10.78 -6.98 1.05
N PHE A 67 -12.07 -6.93 1.42
CA PHE A 67 -12.48 -7.18 2.79
C PHE A 67 -12.28 -8.65 3.18
N ALA A 68 -12.55 -9.59 2.28
CA ALA A 68 -12.26 -10.99 2.48
C ALA A 68 -10.76 -11.21 2.79
N PHE A 69 -9.87 -10.64 1.96
CA PHE A 69 -8.42 -10.73 2.18
C PHE A 69 -8.00 -10.13 3.54
N LEU A 70 -8.56 -8.98 3.91
CA LEU A 70 -8.32 -8.34 5.20
C LEU A 70 -8.81 -9.21 6.36
N VAL A 71 -10.08 -9.65 6.34
CA VAL A 71 -10.72 -10.34 7.46
C VAL A 71 -10.11 -11.72 7.71
N HIS A 72 -9.79 -12.46 6.63
CA HIS A 72 -9.09 -13.74 6.75
C HIS A 72 -7.70 -13.56 7.38
N GLY A 73 -6.95 -12.53 6.99
CA GLY A 73 -5.65 -12.20 7.62
C GLY A 73 -5.79 -11.75 9.07
N LEU A 74 -6.77 -10.90 9.37
CA LEU A 74 -7.02 -10.42 10.73
C LEU A 74 -7.39 -11.56 11.69
N ARG A 75 -8.05 -12.61 11.22
CA ARG A 75 -8.35 -13.79 12.06
C ARG A 75 -7.07 -14.50 12.53
N GLU A 76 -6.04 -14.57 11.67
CA GLU A 76 -4.72 -15.09 12.04
C GLU A 76 -4.04 -14.16 13.04
N THR A 77 -3.96 -12.85 12.72
CA THR A 77 -3.40 -11.82 13.60
C THR A 77 -4.06 -11.82 14.99
N ALA A 78 -5.39 -11.98 15.06
CA ALA A 78 -6.10 -12.03 16.33
C ALA A 78 -5.70 -13.24 17.19
N ARG A 79 -5.46 -14.40 16.59
CA ARG A 79 -4.99 -15.61 17.31
C ARG A 79 -3.59 -15.41 17.86
N GLU A 80 -2.69 -14.83 17.07
CA GLU A 80 -1.32 -14.54 17.49
C GLU A 80 -1.28 -13.53 18.64
N LEU A 81 -2.13 -12.50 18.61
CA LEU A 81 -2.27 -11.53 19.67
C LEU A 81 -2.88 -12.13 20.95
N GLU A 82 -3.93 -12.96 20.78
CA GLU A 82 -4.59 -13.64 21.92
C GLU A 82 -3.61 -14.57 22.64
N ALA A 83 -2.74 -15.27 21.91
CA ALA A 83 -1.69 -16.11 22.50
C ALA A 83 -0.68 -15.30 23.35
N GLN A 84 -0.61 -14.00 23.17
CA GLN A 84 0.22 -13.06 23.93
C GLN A 84 -0.58 -12.25 24.96
N GLY A 85 -1.85 -12.59 25.17
CA GLY A 85 -2.73 -11.91 26.14
C GLY A 85 -3.23 -10.54 25.68
N ILE A 86 -3.14 -10.23 24.37
CA ILE A 86 -3.57 -8.96 23.78
C ILE A 86 -4.87 -9.21 23.01
N PRO A 87 -6.05 -8.70 23.45
CA PRO A 87 -7.26 -8.87 22.70
C PRO A 87 -7.26 -7.98 21.44
N LEU A 88 -7.74 -8.52 20.33
CA LEU A 88 -8.11 -7.75 19.15
C LEU A 88 -9.62 -7.49 19.15
N VAL A 89 -9.99 -6.22 19.09
CA VAL A 89 -11.38 -5.75 19.02
C VAL A 89 -11.65 -5.24 17.61
N LEU A 90 -12.76 -5.68 17.05
CA LEU A 90 -13.23 -5.22 15.75
C LEU A 90 -14.47 -4.34 15.94
N VAL A 91 -14.34 -3.06 15.61
CA VAL A 91 -15.47 -2.14 15.52
C VAL A 91 -15.87 -1.94 14.06
N ARG A 92 -17.11 -1.54 13.80
CA ARG A 92 -17.63 -1.38 12.44
C ARG A 92 -18.26 0.00 12.29
N GLY A 93 -17.96 0.67 11.20
CA GLY A 93 -18.53 1.98 10.87
C GLY A 93 -17.48 2.97 10.40
N GLU A 94 -17.69 4.25 10.64
CA GLU A 94 -16.74 5.31 10.28
C GLU A 94 -15.63 5.41 11.32
N PRO A 95 -14.36 5.14 10.93
CA PRO A 95 -13.24 5.08 11.88
C PRO A 95 -13.05 6.35 12.70
N GLY A 96 -13.30 7.52 12.10
CA GLY A 96 -13.23 8.81 12.79
C GLY A 96 -14.28 9.03 13.87
N ALA A 97 -15.32 8.18 13.94
CA ALA A 97 -16.36 8.21 14.96
C ALA A 97 -16.25 7.01 15.91
N GLU A 98 -16.16 5.80 15.36
CA GLU A 98 -16.26 4.56 16.12
C GLU A 98 -15.02 4.31 17.00
N VAL A 99 -13.81 4.64 16.49
CA VAL A 99 -12.59 4.44 17.30
C VAL A 99 -12.57 5.36 18.52
N PRO A 100 -12.91 6.65 18.45
CA PRO A 100 -13.03 7.48 19.65
C PRO A 100 -14.09 6.99 20.63
N LEU A 101 -15.23 6.45 20.14
CA LEU A 101 -16.26 5.86 21.00
C LEU A 101 -15.72 4.64 21.77
N PHE A 102 -14.98 3.76 21.07
CA PHE A 102 -14.34 2.61 21.69
C PHE A 102 -13.29 3.03 22.72
N VAL A 103 -12.38 3.95 22.36
CA VAL A 103 -11.31 4.46 23.24
C VAL A 103 -11.87 5.03 24.54
N ARG A 104 -12.97 5.80 24.46
CA ARG A 104 -13.69 6.30 25.65
C ARG A 104 -14.39 5.18 26.41
N GLY A 105 -15.04 4.26 25.73
CA GLY A 105 -15.77 3.14 26.33
C GLY A 105 -14.88 2.27 27.22
N VAL A 106 -13.65 2.04 26.81
CA VAL A 106 -12.65 1.29 27.60
C VAL A 106 -11.86 2.19 28.57
N ARG A 107 -12.15 3.49 28.63
CA ARG A 107 -11.41 4.47 29.44
C ARG A 107 -9.92 4.41 29.20
N ALA A 108 -9.52 4.39 27.95
CA ALA A 108 -8.09 4.33 27.59
C ALA A 108 -7.32 5.53 28.18
N GLY A 109 -6.06 5.29 28.52
CA GLY A 109 -5.14 6.34 28.99
C GLY A 109 -4.23 6.86 27.89
N LEU A 110 -4.12 6.14 26.77
CA LEU A 110 -3.25 6.45 25.63
C LEU A 110 -3.74 5.72 24.39
N CYS A 111 -3.62 6.36 23.22
CA CYS A 111 -3.85 5.73 21.92
C CYS A 111 -2.54 5.74 21.11
N VAL A 112 -2.20 4.62 20.48
CA VAL A 112 -1.13 4.50 19.48
C VAL A 112 -1.79 4.20 18.14
N THR A 113 -1.29 4.72 17.03
CA THR A 113 -1.87 4.47 15.71
C THR A 113 -0.80 4.39 14.62
N ASP A 114 -1.14 3.79 13.48
CA ASP A 114 -0.25 3.72 12.32
C ASP A 114 -0.16 5.07 11.61
N ALA A 115 1.00 5.40 11.08
CA ALA A 115 1.17 6.50 10.13
C ALA A 115 0.69 6.07 8.74
N ASP A 116 -0.18 6.88 8.14
CA ASP A 116 -0.65 6.68 6.76
C ASP A 116 -0.87 8.02 6.05
N PRO A 117 -0.16 8.32 4.96
CA PRO A 117 -0.27 9.59 4.27
C PRO A 117 -1.44 9.66 3.29
N THR A 118 -2.19 8.58 3.07
CA THR A 118 -3.30 8.58 2.13
C THR A 118 -4.44 9.47 2.60
N ARG A 119 -5.14 10.12 1.66
CA ARG A 119 -6.17 11.12 1.96
C ARG A 119 -7.28 10.57 2.86
N ILE A 120 -7.76 9.36 2.59
CA ILE A 120 -8.83 8.74 3.36
C ILE A 120 -8.42 8.48 4.82
N LYS A 121 -7.20 7.97 5.05
CA LYS A 121 -6.69 7.70 6.39
C LYS A 121 -6.42 8.98 7.17
N ARG A 122 -5.90 10.00 6.50
CA ARG A 122 -5.73 11.34 7.08
C ARG A 122 -7.06 11.97 7.47
N ALA A 123 -8.11 11.77 6.64
CA ALA A 123 -9.45 12.24 6.95
C ALA A 123 -10.02 11.53 8.20
N TRP A 124 -9.85 10.23 8.32
CA TRP A 124 -10.26 9.48 9.53
C TRP A 124 -9.57 10.02 10.78
N LEU A 125 -8.26 10.22 10.69
CA LEU A 125 -7.48 10.75 11.81
C LEU A 125 -7.91 12.17 12.18
N ALA A 126 -8.09 13.06 11.18
CA ALA A 126 -8.56 14.42 11.40
C ALA A 126 -9.95 14.48 12.07
N GLN A 127 -10.83 13.53 11.75
CA GLN A 127 -12.15 13.40 12.39
C GLN A 127 -12.08 12.81 13.81
N ALA A 128 -11.14 11.87 14.04
CA ALA A 128 -11.00 11.18 15.33
C ALA A 128 -10.36 12.07 16.41
N LEU A 129 -9.27 12.80 16.05
CA LEU A 129 -8.47 13.55 17.03
C LEU A 129 -9.29 14.51 17.91
N PRO A 130 -10.22 15.34 17.38
CA PRO A 130 -11.02 16.23 18.23
C PRO A 130 -11.96 15.51 19.21
N ARG A 131 -12.23 14.21 18.96
CA ARG A 131 -13.11 13.37 19.76
C ARG A 131 -12.38 12.49 20.78
N LEU A 132 -11.05 12.53 20.79
CA LEU A 132 -10.20 11.79 21.71
C LEU A 132 -9.73 12.70 22.85
N ASP A 133 -9.95 12.25 24.08
CA ASP A 133 -9.54 12.96 25.31
C ASP A 133 -8.20 12.46 25.84
N VAL A 134 -7.51 11.59 25.09
CA VAL A 134 -6.23 10.97 25.45
C VAL A 134 -5.14 11.37 24.46
N PRO A 135 -3.85 11.29 24.85
CA PRO A 135 -2.75 11.49 23.91
C PRO A 135 -2.81 10.46 22.77
N VAL A 136 -2.40 10.88 21.56
CA VAL A 136 -2.29 9.98 20.42
C VAL A 136 -0.87 10.02 19.87
N ILE A 137 -0.24 8.86 19.78
CA ILE A 137 1.09 8.67 19.21
C ILE A 137 0.94 7.94 17.86
N GLU A 138 1.38 8.59 16.79
CA GLU A 138 1.47 8.01 15.45
C GLU A 138 2.83 7.32 15.27
N VAL A 139 2.86 6.11 14.72
CA VAL A 139 4.08 5.34 14.48
C VAL A 139 4.23 5.01 13.00
N ASP A 140 5.35 5.40 12.41
CA ASP A 140 5.75 4.99 11.06
C ASP A 140 6.44 3.62 11.11
N GLY A 141 5.64 2.56 11.05
CA GLY A 141 6.07 1.16 11.02
C GLY A 141 6.19 0.58 9.62
N ARG A 142 5.57 1.23 8.63
CA ARG A 142 5.53 0.72 7.25
C ARG A 142 6.84 0.99 6.50
N ASN A 143 7.46 2.13 6.71
CA ASN A 143 8.72 2.49 6.05
C ASN A 143 9.91 1.90 6.79
N ILE A 144 10.95 1.53 6.03
CA ILE A 144 12.22 1.14 6.62
C ILE A 144 12.86 2.38 7.23
N VAL A 145 13.02 3.44 6.43
CA VAL A 145 13.38 4.75 6.97
C VAL A 145 12.10 5.58 7.13
N PRO A 146 11.75 6.04 8.33
CA PRO A 146 10.53 6.81 8.53
C PRO A 146 10.45 7.98 7.55
N ALA A 147 9.30 8.17 6.91
CA ALA A 147 9.16 9.11 5.79
C ALA A 147 9.57 10.55 6.16
N ARG A 148 9.28 10.99 7.40
CA ARG A 148 9.66 12.33 7.91
C ARG A 148 11.12 12.44 8.32
N ALA A 149 11.78 11.33 8.64
CA ALA A 149 13.22 11.28 8.87
C ALA A 149 13.99 11.33 7.53
N ALA A 150 13.45 10.66 6.50
CA ALA A 150 14.04 10.63 5.17
C ALA A 150 14.07 12.03 4.50
N SER A 151 12.98 12.81 4.62
CA SER A 151 12.91 14.17 4.07
C SER A 151 11.81 14.99 4.75
N ASP A 152 12.02 16.30 4.81
CA ASP A 152 11.08 17.30 5.32
C ASP A 152 10.20 17.92 4.21
N LYS A 153 10.39 17.50 2.95
CA LYS A 153 9.72 18.05 1.78
C LYS A 153 9.42 17.00 0.72
N ARG A 154 8.57 17.36 -0.24
CA ARG A 154 8.31 16.54 -1.43
C ARG A 154 9.61 16.35 -2.23
N GLU A 155 9.95 15.12 -2.49
CA GLU A 155 11.07 14.73 -3.36
C GLU A 155 10.58 14.50 -4.79
N TYR A 156 11.33 15.03 -5.75
CA TYR A 156 10.88 15.04 -7.14
C TYR A 156 11.16 13.73 -7.88
N MET A 157 12.16 12.94 -7.45
CA MET A 157 12.52 11.69 -8.11
C MET A 157 13.44 10.84 -7.20
N ALA A 158 13.62 9.55 -7.57
CA ALA A 158 14.47 8.64 -6.81
C ALA A 158 15.90 9.17 -6.60
N ARG A 159 16.45 9.92 -7.55
CA ARG A 159 17.78 10.50 -7.44
C ARG A 159 17.93 11.46 -6.25
N THR A 160 16.86 12.15 -5.85
CA THR A 160 16.93 13.14 -4.75
C THR A 160 16.69 12.50 -3.39
N ILE A 161 15.85 11.47 -3.28
CA ILE A 161 15.56 10.80 -2.00
C ILE A 161 16.58 9.69 -1.68
N ARG A 162 17.14 8.99 -2.71
CA ARG A 162 18.06 7.86 -2.53
C ARG A 162 19.22 8.17 -1.57
N PRO A 163 20.03 9.23 -1.76
CA PRO A 163 21.15 9.48 -0.86
C PRO A 163 20.71 9.75 0.59
N LYS A 164 19.50 10.31 0.79
CA LYS A 164 18.93 10.56 2.12
C LYS A 164 18.57 9.25 2.81
N ILE A 165 17.85 8.36 2.10
CA ILE A 165 17.48 7.05 2.61
C ILE A 165 18.74 6.20 2.86
N GLN A 166 19.67 6.12 1.90
CA GLN A 166 20.89 5.31 2.03
C GLN A 166 21.75 5.74 3.22
N ARG A 167 21.82 7.03 3.52
CA ARG A 167 22.54 7.53 4.69
C ARG A 167 21.93 7.05 6.01
N LEU A 168 20.60 6.98 6.08
CA LEU A 168 19.86 6.60 7.29
C LEU A 168 19.62 5.10 7.40
N LEU A 169 19.72 4.37 6.29
CA LEU A 169 19.38 2.95 6.24
C LEU A 169 20.11 2.10 7.29
N PRO A 170 21.42 2.28 7.58
CA PRO A 170 22.10 1.52 8.63
C PRO A 170 21.53 1.71 10.03
N GLU A 171 20.86 2.84 10.29
CA GLU A 171 20.26 3.17 11.58
C GLU A 171 18.87 2.52 11.75
N PHE A 172 18.16 2.27 10.64
CA PHE A 172 16.77 1.82 10.65
C PHE A 172 16.54 0.40 10.13
N LEU A 173 17.49 -0.18 9.43
CA LEU A 173 17.41 -1.54 8.88
C LEU A 173 18.05 -2.56 9.85
N ASP A 174 17.54 -2.59 11.05
CA ASP A 174 17.90 -3.53 12.12
C ASP A 174 16.84 -4.65 12.28
N GLY A 175 17.12 -5.61 13.16
CA GLY A 175 16.16 -6.66 13.51
C GLY A 175 15.01 -6.13 14.40
N PHE A 176 13.85 -6.76 14.27
CA PHE A 176 12.76 -6.44 15.19
C PHE A 176 13.00 -7.08 16.55
N PRO A 177 12.82 -6.34 17.67
CA PRO A 177 12.80 -6.94 18.98
C PRO A 177 11.57 -7.84 19.15
N ALA A 178 11.63 -8.78 20.07
CA ALA A 178 10.46 -9.55 20.48
C ALA A 178 9.38 -8.62 21.05
N LEU A 179 8.12 -8.94 20.80
CA LEU A 179 7.02 -8.21 21.40
C LEU A 179 7.09 -8.35 22.93
N PRO A 180 7.11 -7.25 23.68
CA PRO A 180 7.19 -7.32 25.15
C PRO A 180 6.01 -8.07 25.74
N ALA A 181 6.28 -9.02 26.65
CA ALA A 181 5.23 -9.71 27.39
C ALA A 181 4.36 -8.71 28.15
N GLN A 182 3.06 -8.93 28.14
CA GLN A 182 2.11 -8.06 28.83
C GLN A 182 2.23 -8.25 30.35
N GLY A 183 2.59 -7.18 31.09
CA GLY A 183 2.68 -7.23 32.54
C GLY A 183 1.33 -7.20 33.24
N VAL A 184 0.32 -6.63 32.61
CA VAL A 184 -1.05 -6.51 33.13
C VAL A 184 -2.01 -7.12 32.09
N PRO A 185 -2.75 -8.18 32.47
CA PRO A 185 -3.72 -8.80 31.56
C PRO A 185 -4.91 -7.89 31.32
N TRP A 186 -5.49 -7.99 30.14
CA TRP A 186 -6.75 -7.35 29.83
C TRP A 186 -7.91 -8.09 30.51
N THR A 187 -8.65 -7.43 31.38
CA THR A 187 -9.74 -8.05 32.16
C THR A 187 -11.12 -7.48 31.83
N ALA A 188 -11.20 -6.31 31.17
CA ALA A 188 -12.47 -5.72 30.81
C ALA A 188 -13.15 -6.53 29.68
N PRO A 189 -14.49 -6.67 29.70
CA PRO A 189 -15.21 -7.28 28.59
C PRO A 189 -14.97 -6.48 27.31
N VAL A 190 -14.57 -7.16 26.24
CA VAL A 190 -14.48 -6.56 24.90
C VAL A 190 -15.29 -7.40 23.92
N PRO A 191 -15.97 -6.77 22.95
CA PRO A 191 -16.64 -7.51 21.90
C PRO A 191 -15.61 -8.35 21.12
N ARG A 192 -15.78 -9.68 21.15
CA ARG A 192 -14.98 -10.57 20.31
C ARG A 192 -15.53 -10.56 18.90
N PRO A 193 -14.67 -10.53 17.85
CA PRO A 193 -15.14 -10.62 16.48
C PRO A 193 -15.87 -11.95 16.23
N ASP A 194 -17.05 -11.90 15.66
CA ASP A 194 -17.72 -13.08 15.11
C ASP A 194 -17.09 -13.42 13.75
N TRP A 195 -16.03 -14.22 13.78
CA TRP A 195 -15.29 -14.60 12.59
C TRP A 195 -16.16 -15.40 11.60
N ALA A 196 -17.11 -16.21 12.07
CA ALA A 196 -17.97 -16.97 11.18
C ALA A 196 -18.88 -16.04 10.37
N ALA A 197 -19.52 -15.09 11.03
CA ALA A 197 -20.35 -14.09 10.37
C ALA A 197 -19.55 -13.21 9.41
N LEU A 198 -18.36 -12.75 9.80
CA LEU A 198 -17.49 -11.91 8.96
C LEU A 198 -17.02 -12.65 7.70
N LEU A 199 -16.58 -13.90 7.84
CA LEU A 199 -16.13 -14.70 6.70
C LEU A 199 -17.30 -15.04 5.76
N SER A 200 -18.51 -15.25 6.29
CA SER A 200 -19.71 -15.41 5.48
C SER A 200 -20.09 -14.15 4.73
N GLU A 201 -19.97 -12.99 5.37
CA GLU A 201 -20.33 -11.68 4.78
C GLU A 201 -19.45 -11.32 3.57
N PHE A 202 -18.14 -11.48 3.70
CA PHE A 202 -17.19 -11.07 2.67
C PHE A 202 -16.77 -12.18 1.70
N GLY A 203 -17.07 -13.42 2.02
CA GLY A 203 -16.78 -14.58 1.17
C GLY A 203 -15.30 -14.98 1.12
N ALA A 204 -14.90 -15.58 0.01
CA ALA A 204 -13.55 -16.07 -0.21
C ALA A 204 -12.61 -14.97 -0.73
N PRO A 205 -11.35 -14.92 -0.26
CA PRO A 205 -10.33 -14.06 -0.83
C PRO A 205 -9.92 -14.54 -2.23
N PRO A 206 -9.25 -13.70 -3.05
CA PRO A 206 -8.74 -14.12 -4.34
C PRO A 206 -7.82 -15.36 -4.23
N ALA A 207 -8.10 -16.39 -5.03
CA ALA A 207 -7.35 -17.66 -4.96
C ALA A 207 -5.85 -17.51 -5.23
N ALA A 208 -5.45 -16.51 -6.02
CA ALA A 208 -4.04 -16.23 -6.32
C ALA A 208 -3.23 -15.73 -5.11
N PHE A 209 -3.92 -15.22 -4.09
CA PHE A 209 -3.31 -14.59 -2.91
C PHE A 209 -3.97 -15.10 -1.62
N PRO A 210 -3.53 -16.23 -1.06
CA PRO A 210 -3.95 -16.63 0.29
C PRO A 210 -3.58 -15.55 1.32
N PRO A 211 -4.52 -15.10 2.17
CA PRO A 211 -4.26 -14.02 3.14
C PRO A 211 -3.55 -14.49 4.40
N GLY A 212 -2.99 -13.55 5.14
CA GLY A 212 -2.37 -13.76 6.45
C GLY A 212 -0.85 -13.73 6.45
N GLU A 213 -0.27 -13.61 7.65
CA GLU A 213 1.18 -13.53 7.84
C GLU A 213 1.90 -14.80 7.40
N THR A 214 1.32 -15.97 7.66
CA THR A 214 1.88 -17.28 7.25
C THR A 214 1.99 -17.37 5.74
N ALA A 215 0.92 -17.02 5.02
CA ALA A 215 0.92 -17.03 3.56
C ALA A 215 1.88 -15.98 2.98
N ALA A 216 1.96 -14.80 3.59
CA ALA A 216 2.87 -13.75 3.20
C ALA A 216 4.34 -14.18 3.33
N ARG A 217 4.69 -14.86 4.42
CA ARG A 217 6.03 -15.42 4.63
C ARG A 217 6.34 -16.55 3.64
N ALA A 218 5.40 -17.46 3.41
CA ALA A 218 5.56 -18.51 2.40
C ALA A 218 5.79 -17.92 0.99
N ARG A 219 5.07 -16.86 0.64
CA ARG A 219 5.29 -16.13 -0.62
C ARG A 219 6.68 -15.49 -0.68
N LEU A 220 7.15 -14.90 0.41
CA LEU A 220 8.51 -14.36 0.50
C LEU A 220 9.56 -15.43 0.28
N GLU A 221 9.45 -16.59 0.95
CA GLU A 221 10.42 -17.68 0.79
C GLU A 221 10.41 -18.22 -0.66
N ALA A 222 9.23 -18.37 -1.27
CA ALA A 222 9.13 -18.77 -2.68
C ALA A 222 9.79 -17.73 -3.60
N PHE A 223 9.61 -16.44 -3.33
CA PHE A 223 10.28 -15.38 -4.09
C PHE A 223 11.81 -15.46 -3.96
N LEU A 224 12.32 -15.62 -2.73
CA LEU A 224 13.77 -15.70 -2.48
C LEU A 224 14.41 -16.89 -3.21
N GLY A 225 13.74 -18.05 -3.24
CA GLY A 225 14.27 -19.26 -3.86
C GLY A 225 14.09 -19.34 -5.38
N LEU A 226 12.98 -18.83 -5.90
CA LEU A 226 12.61 -19.06 -7.30
C LEU A 226 12.77 -17.84 -8.22
N SER A 227 12.40 -16.66 -7.73
CA SER A 227 12.30 -15.47 -8.59
C SER A 227 13.43 -14.47 -8.37
N LEU A 228 13.90 -14.30 -7.14
CA LEU A 228 14.96 -13.33 -6.83
C LEU A 228 16.26 -13.61 -7.61
N PRO A 229 16.71 -14.88 -7.81
CA PRO A 229 17.92 -15.15 -8.61
C PRO A 229 17.84 -14.62 -10.05
N ARG A 230 16.63 -14.58 -10.64
CA ARG A 230 16.35 -14.11 -12.00
C ARG A 230 15.86 -12.67 -12.07
N TYR A 231 15.77 -11.98 -10.93
CA TYR A 231 15.09 -10.68 -10.85
C TYR A 231 15.72 -9.60 -11.74
N ALA A 232 17.03 -9.61 -11.90
CA ALA A 232 17.71 -8.64 -12.75
C ALA A 232 17.24 -8.71 -14.21
N ASP A 233 17.07 -9.91 -14.74
CA ASP A 233 16.75 -10.17 -16.15
C ASP A 233 15.24 -10.15 -16.41
N ASP A 234 14.44 -10.80 -15.54
CA ASP A 234 13.05 -11.15 -15.83
C ASP A 234 12.01 -10.27 -15.14
N ARG A 235 12.41 -9.34 -14.27
CA ARG A 235 11.46 -8.48 -13.52
C ARG A 235 10.51 -7.68 -14.39
N ASP A 236 10.93 -7.34 -15.58
CA ASP A 236 10.17 -6.51 -16.52
C ASP A 236 9.46 -7.32 -17.62
N THR A 237 9.46 -8.67 -17.51
CA THR A 237 8.92 -9.61 -18.50
C THR A 237 7.57 -10.17 -17.99
N PRO A 238 6.41 -9.68 -18.48
CA PRO A 238 5.09 -10.08 -17.95
C PRO A 238 4.70 -11.54 -18.17
N VAL A 239 5.31 -12.22 -19.15
CA VAL A 239 4.96 -13.62 -19.52
C VAL A 239 5.44 -14.61 -18.44
N GLU A 240 6.68 -14.48 -18.01
CA GLU A 240 7.31 -15.28 -16.96
C GLU A 240 8.02 -14.38 -15.94
N PRO A 241 7.25 -13.59 -15.19
CA PRO A 241 7.85 -12.53 -14.39
C PRO A 241 8.63 -13.10 -13.20
N ALA A 242 9.80 -12.54 -12.95
CA ALA A 242 10.50 -12.69 -11.67
C ALA A 242 9.94 -11.73 -10.62
N ALA A 243 8.62 -11.52 -10.61
CA ALA A 243 7.94 -10.64 -9.66
C ALA A 243 7.80 -11.29 -8.30
N SER A 244 7.89 -10.49 -7.23
CA SER A 244 7.75 -11.00 -5.86
C SER A 244 6.32 -11.38 -5.50
N LEU A 245 5.34 -10.74 -6.10
CA LEU A 245 3.92 -10.84 -5.75
C LEU A 245 3.64 -10.53 -4.27
N LEU A 246 4.46 -9.69 -3.66
CA LEU A 246 4.35 -9.30 -2.25
C LEU A 246 3.48 -8.04 -2.04
N SER A 247 3.12 -7.33 -3.12
CA SER A 247 2.44 -6.05 -3.00
C SER A 247 1.10 -6.10 -2.25
N PRO A 248 0.22 -7.14 -2.38
CA PRO A 248 -0.98 -7.24 -1.56
C PRO A 248 -0.66 -7.36 -0.06
N TYR A 249 0.29 -8.20 0.30
CA TYR A 249 0.68 -8.40 1.70
C TYR A 249 1.32 -7.16 2.32
N LEU A 250 2.13 -6.44 1.54
CA LEU A 250 2.71 -5.16 1.95
C LEU A 250 1.64 -4.07 2.06
N HIS A 251 0.66 -4.05 1.15
CA HIS A 251 -0.47 -3.11 1.20
C HIS A 251 -1.31 -3.30 2.45
N PHE A 252 -1.76 -4.54 2.71
CA PHE A 252 -2.53 -4.87 3.91
C PHE A 252 -1.69 -4.99 5.18
N GLY A 253 -0.39 -4.75 5.10
CA GLY A 253 0.49 -4.81 6.27
C GLY A 253 0.60 -6.21 6.91
N GLN A 254 0.24 -7.28 6.17
CA GLN A 254 0.42 -8.68 6.58
C GLN A 254 1.89 -9.13 6.48
N LEU A 255 2.74 -8.27 5.90
CA LEU A 255 4.20 -8.44 5.82
C LEU A 255 4.87 -7.07 5.91
N GLY A 256 5.92 -6.95 6.73
CA GLY A 256 6.70 -5.72 6.85
C GLY A 256 7.77 -5.60 5.76
N ALA A 257 7.89 -4.44 5.10
CA ALA A 257 8.94 -4.20 4.10
C ALA A 257 10.36 -4.37 4.68
N GLN A 258 10.57 -3.97 5.92
CA GLN A 258 11.85 -4.16 6.63
C GLN A 258 12.19 -5.66 6.78
N ARG A 259 11.21 -6.52 7.10
CA ARG A 259 11.43 -7.98 7.13
C ARG A 259 11.81 -8.51 5.76
N VAL A 260 11.15 -8.05 4.69
CA VAL A 260 11.50 -8.44 3.33
C VAL A 260 12.94 -8.04 3.00
N ALA A 261 13.33 -6.81 3.28
CA ALA A 261 14.69 -6.32 3.04
C ALA A 261 15.76 -7.14 3.79
N LEU A 262 15.53 -7.42 5.07
CA LEU A 262 16.42 -8.24 5.90
C LEU A 262 16.57 -9.67 5.35
N ARG A 263 15.47 -10.29 4.87
CA ARG A 263 15.50 -11.61 4.26
C ARG A 263 16.25 -11.62 2.93
N VAL A 264 16.04 -10.60 2.09
CA VAL A 264 16.76 -10.44 0.81
C VAL A 264 18.26 -10.24 1.02
N LEU A 265 18.66 -9.46 2.02
CA LEU A 265 20.06 -9.25 2.36
C LEU A 265 20.74 -10.52 2.91
N ALA A 266 19.99 -11.35 3.65
CA ALA A 266 20.48 -12.61 4.21
C ALA A 266 20.46 -13.78 3.20
N ALA A 267 19.81 -13.63 2.05
CA ALA A 267 19.69 -14.68 1.04
C ALA A 267 21.04 -15.01 0.41
N GLN A 268 21.40 -16.29 0.38
CA GLN A 268 22.65 -16.76 -0.20
C GLN A 268 22.48 -17.07 -1.71
N GLY A 269 23.56 -16.99 -2.47
CA GLY A 269 23.57 -17.33 -3.91
C GLY A 269 22.85 -16.33 -4.81
N ILE A 270 22.52 -15.13 -4.32
CA ILE A 270 21.85 -14.08 -5.09
C ILE A 270 22.90 -13.10 -5.62
N GLY A 271 22.89 -12.87 -6.93
CA GLY A 271 23.75 -11.88 -7.58
C GLY A 271 23.46 -10.45 -7.09
N PRO A 272 24.48 -9.57 -7.04
CA PRO A 272 24.30 -8.21 -6.55
C PRO A 272 23.29 -7.41 -7.38
N GLU A 273 23.24 -7.59 -8.72
CA GLU A 273 22.31 -6.89 -9.60
C GLU A 273 20.83 -7.23 -9.28
N ALA A 274 20.55 -8.49 -9.00
CA ALA A 274 19.21 -8.96 -8.65
C ALA A 274 18.80 -8.44 -7.27
N ARG A 275 19.68 -8.59 -6.27
CA ARG A 275 19.46 -8.12 -4.90
C ARG A 275 19.28 -6.60 -4.85
N ASP A 276 20.21 -5.84 -5.40
CA ASP A 276 20.22 -4.40 -5.33
C ASP A 276 19.07 -3.80 -6.17
N GLY A 277 18.78 -4.44 -7.33
CA GLY A 277 17.63 -4.08 -8.16
C GLY A 277 16.29 -4.27 -7.47
N PHE A 278 16.13 -5.33 -6.67
CA PHE A 278 14.92 -5.54 -5.87
C PHE A 278 14.84 -4.54 -4.69
N LEU A 279 15.93 -4.35 -3.96
CA LEU A 279 16.00 -3.40 -2.84
C LEU A 279 15.77 -1.95 -3.30
N GLU A 280 16.22 -1.57 -4.50
CA GLU A 280 15.89 -0.26 -5.10
C GLU A 280 14.36 -0.08 -5.23
N GLN A 281 13.62 -1.12 -5.66
CA GLN A 281 12.17 -1.03 -5.77
C GLN A 281 11.49 -1.04 -4.39
N LEU A 282 11.89 -1.95 -3.53
CA LEU A 282 11.28 -2.14 -2.21
C LEU A 282 11.50 -0.95 -1.28
N ILE A 283 12.69 -0.34 -1.31
CA ILE A 283 13.08 0.74 -0.41
C ILE A 283 12.91 2.09 -1.11
N ILE A 284 13.73 2.37 -2.11
CA ILE A 284 13.83 3.72 -2.67
C ILE A 284 12.55 4.14 -3.38
N ARG A 285 12.03 3.29 -4.28
CA ARG A 285 10.83 3.63 -5.07
C ARG A 285 9.57 3.65 -4.23
N ARG A 286 9.44 2.68 -3.33
CA ARG A 286 8.29 2.58 -2.43
C ARG A 286 8.26 3.75 -1.44
N GLU A 287 9.40 4.13 -0.83
CA GLU A 287 9.46 5.24 0.12
C GLU A 287 9.40 6.62 -0.57
N LEU A 288 9.76 6.70 -1.86
CA LEU A 288 9.47 7.88 -2.68
C LEU A 288 7.95 8.07 -2.86
N ALA A 289 7.19 6.99 -3.04
CA ALA A 289 5.73 7.06 -3.13
C ALA A 289 5.09 7.49 -1.78
N GLU A 290 5.63 7.02 -0.67
CA GLU A 290 5.23 7.49 0.67
C GLU A 290 5.50 8.99 0.83
N ASN A 291 6.69 9.46 0.47
CA ASN A 291 7.06 10.87 0.49
C ASN A 291 6.11 11.69 -0.40
N PHE A 292 5.80 11.21 -1.60
CA PHE A 292 4.87 11.88 -2.51
C PHE A 292 3.51 12.10 -1.85
N CYS A 293 2.87 11.06 -1.32
CA CYS A 293 1.57 11.19 -0.69
C CYS A 293 1.61 12.02 0.61
N LEU A 294 2.72 11.93 1.37
CA LEU A 294 2.89 12.68 2.61
C LEU A 294 2.93 14.20 2.38
N PHE A 295 3.63 14.63 1.34
CA PHE A 295 3.85 16.06 1.04
C PHE A 295 2.99 16.59 -0.11
N THR A 296 2.03 15.80 -0.60
CA THR A 296 1.07 16.21 -1.64
C THR A 296 -0.33 15.83 -1.17
N PRO A 297 -1.06 16.72 -0.49
CA PRO A 297 -2.41 16.43 0.03
C PRO A 297 -3.37 15.93 -1.04
N ASP A 298 -3.28 16.48 -2.24
CA ASP A 298 -4.12 16.17 -3.40
C ASP A 298 -3.45 15.19 -4.37
N HIS A 299 -2.69 14.20 -3.85
CA HIS A 299 -1.89 13.25 -4.61
C HIS A 299 -2.67 12.40 -5.62
N ASP A 300 -3.99 12.32 -5.49
CA ASP A 300 -4.94 11.58 -6.34
C ASP A 300 -5.72 12.51 -7.28
N THR A 301 -5.22 13.73 -7.52
CA THR A 301 -5.80 14.71 -8.45
C THR A 301 -4.74 15.28 -9.39
N PRO A 302 -5.13 15.94 -10.50
CA PRO A 302 -4.19 16.64 -11.39
C PRO A 302 -3.38 17.75 -10.73
N ALA A 303 -3.82 18.28 -9.58
CA ALA A 303 -3.05 19.27 -8.79
C ALA A 303 -1.69 18.72 -8.31
N ALA A 304 -1.53 17.40 -8.27
CA ALA A 304 -0.26 16.75 -7.96
C ALA A 304 0.78 16.77 -9.09
N PHE A 305 0.36 17.08 -10.32
CA PHE A 305 1.25 17.04 -11.49
C PHE A 305 2.31 18.14 -11.42
N PRO A 306 3.55 17.88 -11.86
CA PRO A 306 4.52 18.95 -11.99
C PRO A 306 4.09 19.95 -13.08
N ALA A 307 4.45 21.21 -12.90
CA ALA A 307 4.00 22.33 -13.77
C ALA A 307 4.28 22.06 -15.26
N TRP A 308 5.44 21.48 -15.60
CA TRP A 308 5.78 21.16 -16.99
C TRP A 308 4.82 20.14 -17.60
N ALA A 309 4.38 19.14 -16.82
CA ALA A 309 3.45 18.10 -17.30
C ALA A 309 2.03 18.67 -17.40
N ALA A 310 1.57 19.44 -16.44
CA ALA A 310 0.28 20.08 -16.49
C ALA A 310 0.17 21.01 -17.73
N ALA A 311 1.20 21.83 -17.99
CA ALA A 311 1.22 22.74 -19.13
C ALA A 311 1.20 21.99 -20.49
N THR A 312 1.98 20.91 -20.63
CA THR A 312 2.00 20.15 -21.89
C THR A 312 0.70 19.37 -22.11
N LEU A 313 0.11 18.80 -21.08
CA LEU A 313 -1.17 18.09 -21.18
C LEU A 313 -2.31 19.05 -21.52
N GLU A 314 -2.31 20.27 -20.98
CA GLU A 314 -3.28 21.31 -21.35
C GLU A 314 -3.10 21.75 -22.81
N LYS A 315 -1.86 21.96 -23.27
CA LYS A 315 -1.56 22.28 -24.69
C LYS A 315 -2.13 21.21 -25.63
N HIS A 316 -2.09 19.94 -25.24
CA HIS A 316 -2.53 18.80 -26.05
C HIS A 316 -3.95 18.32 -25.72
N ARG A 317 -4.72 19.08 -24.91
CA ARG A 317 -6.09 18.71 -24.52
C ARG A 317 -7.01 18.52 -25.72
N ALA A 318 -6.90 19.37 -26.74
CA ALA A 318 -7.74 19.34 -27.96
C ALA A 318 -7.22 18.39 -29.03
N ASP A 319 -6.12 17.68 -28.84
CA ASP A 319 -5.61 16.74 -29.84
C ASP A 319 -6.63 15.64 -30.13
N PRO A 320 -6.79 15.22 -31.41
CA PRO A 320 -7.66 14.11 -31.73
C PRO A 320 -7.26 12.82 -31.01
N ARG A 321 -8.23 12.14 -30.43
CA ARG A 321 -8.05 10.82 -29.83
C ARG A 321 -8.27 9.73 -30.87
N PRO A 322 -7.39 8.72 -30.99
CA PRO A 322 -7.58 7.62 -31.95
C PRO A 322 -8.83 6.80 -31.60
N HIS A 323 -9.25 6.80 -30.36
CA HIS A 323 -10.42 6.16 -29.81
C HIS A 323 -10.84 6.90 -28.53
N LEU A 324 -12.12 7.02 -28.27
CA LEU A 324 -12.65 7.49 -26.99
C LEU A 324 -13.36 6.32 -26.32
N ALA A 325 -12.70 5.72 -25.33
CA ALA A 325 -13.23 4.55 -24.65
C ALA A 325 -14.42 4.90 -23.73
N ALA A 326 -15.45 4.06 -23.77
CA ALA A 326 -16.53 4.08 -22.78
C ALA A 326 -16.06 3.42 -21.45
N GLU A 327 -16.70 3.78 -20.34
CA GLU A 327 -16.40 3.20 -19.01
C GLU A 327 -16.57 1.68 -19.02
N ALA A 328 -17.69 1.18 -19.60
CA ALA A 328 -17.98 -0.25 -19.67
C ALA A 328 -16.96 -1.02 -20.53
N GLU A 329 -16.43 -0.41 -21.58
CA GLU A 329 -15.37 -0.97 -22.43
C GLU A 329 -14.07 -1.17 -21.61
N LEU A 330 -13.69 -0.15 -20.82
CA LEU A 330 -12.51 -0.21 -19.96
C LEU A 330 -12.70 -1.25 -18.84
N GLU A 331 -13.90 -1.32 -18.26
CA GLU A 331 -14.18 -2.31 -17.22
C GLU A 331 -14.13 -3.75 -17.72
N ALA A 332 -14.69 -3.99 -18.91
CA ALA A 332 -14.75 -5.31 -19.52
C ALA A 332 -13.41 -5.79 -20.11
N GLY A 333 -12.49 -4.88 -20.41
CA GLY A 333 -11.27 -5.21 -21.14
C GLY A 333 -11.58 -5.50 -22.63
N ASP A 334 -12.37 -4.63 -23.27
CA ASP A 334 -12.84 -4.75 -24.65
C ASP A 334 -12.47 -3.53 -25.48
N SER A 335 -11.24 -3.11 -25.39
CA SER A 335 -10.65 -1.99 -26.14
C SER A 335 -10.07 -2.43 -27.49
N PRO A 336 -9.69 -1.51 -28.38
CA PRO A 336 -8.99 -1.85 -29.62
C PRO A 336 -7.59 -2.47 -29.43
N ASP A 337 -7.05 -2.49 -28.21
CA ASP A 337 -5.70 -2.98 -27.90
C ASP A 337 -5.74 -4.35 -27.21
N PRO A 338 -5.35 -5.44 -27.89
CA PRO A 338 -5.41 -6.78 -27.32
C PRO A 338 -4.48 -6.98 -26.12
N LEU A 339 -3.34 -6.26 -26.05
CA LEU A 339 -2.44 -6.33 -24.88
C LEU A 339 -3.08 -5.66 -23.66
N TRP A 340 -3.72 -4.52 -23.86
CA TRP A 340 -4.45 -3.82 -22.81
C TRP A 340 -5.58 -4.69 -22.24
N ASN A 341 -6.37 -5.30 -23.15
CA ASN A 341 -7.47 -6.19 -22.79
C ASN A 341 -6.98 -7.40 -21.98
N ALA A 342 -5.90 -8.04 -22.40
CA ALA A 342 -5.30 -9.15 -21.68
C ALA A 342 -4.80 -8.72 -20.28
N ALA A 343 -4.22 -7.54 -20.15
CA ALA A 343 -3.78 -6.99 -18.86
C ALA A 343 -4.99 -6.68 -17.95
N GLN A 344 -6.08 -6.14 -18.49
CA GLN A 344 -7.31 -5.88 -17.76
C GLN A 344 -7.97 -7.19 -17.29
N ARG A 345 -8.01 -8.22 -18.13
CA ARG A 345 -8.53 -9.56 -17.78
C ARG A 345 -7.67 -10.23 -16.70
N GLN A 346 -6.35 -10.11 -16.79
CA GLN A 346 -5.47 -10.56 -15.69
C GLN A 346 -5.85 -9.88 -14.37
N LEU A 347 -6.06 -8.57 -14.40
CA LEU A 347 -6.45 -7.81 -13.21
C LEU A 347 -7.80 -8.26 -12.65
N LEU A 348 -8.79 -8.45 -13.51
CA LEU A 348 -10.13 -8.93 -13.12
C LEU A 348 -10.09 -10.33 -12.52
N ALA A 349 -9.31 -11.24 -13.11
CA ALA A 349 -9.23 -12.63 -12.68
C ALA A 349 -8.40 -12.83 -11.38
N THR A 350 -7.39 -11.97 -11.15
CA THR A 350 -6.40 -12.23 -10.09
C THR A 350 -6.31 -11.13 -9.03
N GLY A 351 -6.87 -9.95 -9.28
CA GLY A 351 -6.64 -8.76 -8.45
C GLY A 351 -5.22 -8.20 -8.57
N HIS A 352 -4.45 -8.64 -9.58
CA HIS A 352 -3.04 -8.22 -9.76
C HIS A 352 -2.71 -8.02 -11.24
N MET A 353 -1.90 -7.01 -11.51
CA MET A 353 -1.33 -6.73 -12.83
C MET A 353 0.16 -6.47 -12.68
N HIS A 354 0.97 -7.00 -13.60
CA HIS A 354 2.41 -6.78 -13.61
C HIS A 354 2.77 -5.28 -13.69
N GLY A 355 3.77 -4.82 -12.94
CA GLY A 355 4.10 -3.40 -12.81
C GLY A 355 4.38 -2.69 -14.15
N TRP A 356 5.08 -3.35 -15.10
CA TRP A 356 5.29 -2.79 -16.43
C TRP A 356 3.97 -2.63 -17.21
N LEU A 357 3.06 -3.60 -17.07
CA LEU A 357 1.74 -3.53 -17.71
C LEU A 357 0.87 -2.45 -17.09
N ARG A 358 0.93 -2.20 -15.77
CA ARG A 358 0.19 -1.10 -15.13
C ARG A 358 0.56 0.26 -15.73
N MET A 359 1.85 0.47 -16.01
CA MET A 359 2.30 1.70 -16.68
C MET A 359 1.74 1.81 -18.11
N TYR A 360 1.86 0.74 -18.89
CA TYR A 360 1.31 0.68 -20.23
C TYR A 360 -0.20 0.88 -20.23
N TRP A 361 -0.91 0.16 -19.37
CA TRP A 361 -2.36 0.21 -19.18
C TRP A 361 -2.85 1.64 -18.90
N ALA A 362 -2.24 2.35 -17.96
CA ALA A 362 -2.61 3.72 -17.65
C ALA A 362 -2.31 4.70 -18.81
N LYS A 363 -1.21 4.49 -19.55
CA LYS A 363 -0.88 5.28 -20.73
C LYS A 363 -1.93 5.14 -21.85
N GLN A 364 -2.48 3.93 -22.07
CA GLN A 364 -3.54 3.75 -23.04
C GLN A 364 -4.84 4.42 -22.58
N VAL A 365 -5.18 4.36 -21.28
CA VAL A 365 -6.34 5.11 -20.74
C VAL A 365 -6.19 6.61 -20.99
N LEU A 366 -4.98 7.19 -20.85
CA LEU A 366 -4.75 8.59 -21.23
C LEU A 366 -5.02 8.84 -22.73
N LEU A 367 -4.54 7.95 -23.58
CA LEU A 367 -4.73 8.03 -25.04
C LEU A 367 -6.21 7.97 -25.44
N TRP A 368 -7.04 7.27 -24.66
CA TRP A 368 -8.47 7.03 -24.93
C TRP A 368 -9.43 7.86 -24.08
N SER A 369 -8.92 8.80 -23.32
CA SER A 369 -9.73 9.72 -22.51
C SER A 369 -9.78 11.12 -23.15
N PRO A 370 -10.85 11.88 -22.92
CA PRO A 370 -10.96 13.24 -23.46
C PRO A 370 -9.87 14.18 -22.94
N ASP A 371 -9.42 13.96 -21.71
CA ASP A 371 -8.37 14.75 -21.05
C ASP A 371 -7.66 13.95 -19.96
N ALA A 372 -6.58 14.52 -19.41
CA ALA A 372 -5.76 13.89 -18.39
C ALA A 372 -6.45 13.74 -17.02
N GLU A 373 -7.39 14.63 -16.72
CA GLU A 373 -8.19 14.57 -15.48
C GLU A 373 -9.13 13.37 -15.50
N THR A 374 -9.88 13.20 -16.59
CA THR A 374 -10.73 12.04 -16.81
C THR A 374 -9.92 10.75 -16.83
N ALA A 375 -8.73 10.75 -17.47
CA ALA A 375 -7.84 9.60 -17.50
C ALA A 375 -7.37 9.19 -16.11
N LEU A 376 -6.96 10.15 -15.30
CA LEU A 376 -6.54 9.88 -13.92
C LEU A 376 -7.69 9.31 -13.09
N ALA A 377 -8.87 9.92 -13.16
CA ALA A 377 -10.06 9.45 -12.42
C ALA A 377 -10.44 8.02 -12.80
N ARG A 378 -10.44 7.68 -14.11
CA ARG A 378 -10.66 6.32 -14.62
C ARG A 378 -9.64 5.32 -14.09
N CYS A 379 -8.36 5.67 -14.19
CA CYS A 379 -7.28 4.82 -13.69
C CYS A 379 -7.37 4.58 -12.19
N LEU A 380 -7.66 5.62 -11.39
CA LEU A 380 -7.84 5.50 -9.94
C LEU A 380 -9.02 4.59 -9.60
N ARG A 381 -10.17 4.80 -10.23
CA ARG A 381 -11.37 3.99 -9.99
C ARG A 381 -11.12 2.50 -10.29
N LEU A 382 -10.52 2.20 -11.44
CA LEU A 382 -10.24 0.83 -11.84
C LEU A 382 -9.13 0.20 -10.99
N ASN A 383 -8.03 0.91 -10.74
CA ASN A 383 -6.95 0.41 -9.90
C ASN A 383 -7.44 0.13 -8.47
N ASP A 384 -8.13 1.08 -7.87
CA ASP A 384 -8.54 0.99 -6.46
C ASP A 384 -9.69 0.01 -6.25
N GLY A 385 -10.52 -0.21 -7.30
CA GLY A 385 -11.61 -1.18 -7.27
C GLY A 385 -11.20 -2.61 -7.62
N LEU A 386 -10.17 -2.79 -8.46
CA LEU A 386 -9.81 -4.11 -9.01
C LEU A 386 -8.51 -4.67 -8.44
N SER A 387 -7.50 -3.80 -8.18
CA SER A 387 -6.22 -4.28 -7.66
C SER A 387 -6.33 -4.60 -6.18
N LEU A 388 -5.90 -5.78 -5.78
CA LEU A 388 -5.85 -6.18 -4.38
C LEU A 388 -4.94 -5.26 -3.56
N ASP A 389 -3.87 -4.74 -4.17
CA ASP A 389 -2.98 -3.71 -3.66
C ASP A 389 -3.37 -2.28 -4.08
N GLY A 390 -4.62 -2.04 -4.50
CA GLY A 390 -5.17 -0.70 -4.75
C GLY A 390 -5.29 0.15 -3.48
N ARG A 391 -5.63 1.45 -3.63
CA ARG A 391 -5.75 2.39 -2.49
C ARG A 391 -4.43 2.53 -1.70
N ASP A 392 -3.30 2.39 -2.40
CA ASP A 392 -1.95 2.42 -1.84
C ASP A 392 -1.15 3.60 -2.42
N VAL A 393 -0.20 4.11 -1.64
CA VAL A 393 0.69 5.19 -2.06
C VAL A 393 1.43 4.88 -3.36
N ASN A 394 1.80 3.60 -3.59
CA ASN A 394 2.45 3.18 -4.84
C ASN A 394 1.50 3.22 -6.03
N GLY A 395 0.22 2.89 -5.83
CA GLY A 395 -0.83 3.05 -6.84
C GLY A 395 -0.98 4.52 -7.23
N TYR A 396 -1.17 5.40 -6.26
CA TYR A 396 -1.30 6.85 -6.51
C TYR A 396 -0.06 7.44 -7.20
N ALA A 397 1.14 7.16 -6.70
CA ALA A 397 2.38 7.64 -7.32
C ALA A 397 2.58 7.08 -8.73
N GLY A 398 2.26 5.79 -8.95
CA GLY A 398 2.38 5.13 -10.25
C GLY A 398 1.41 5.68 -11.29
N LEU A 399 0.16 5.96 -10.91
CA LEU A 399 -0.83 6.57 -11.79
C LEU A 399 -0.49 8.03 -12.08
N ALA A 400 -0.09 8.80 -11.06
CA ALA A 400 0.36 10.18 -11.24
C ALA A 400 1.63 10.25 -12.11
N TRP A 401 2.55 9.27 -12.02
CA TRP A 401 3.67 9.13 -12.95
C TRP A 401 3.19 8.83 -14.37
N SER A 402 2.25 7.90 -14.50
CA SER A 402 1.78 7.43 -15.82
C SER A 402 1.01 8.51 -16.56
N ILE A 403 0.12 9.24 -15.90
CA ILE A 403 -0.73 10.26 -16.52
C ILE A 403 -0.08 11.63 -16.50
N GLY A 404 0.49 12.04 -15.34
CA GLY A 404 0.93 13.41 -15.05
C GLY A 404 2.43 13.59 -14.90
N GLY A 405 3.28 12.61 -15.27
CA GLY A 405 4.73 12.76 -15.28
C GLY A 405 5.38 12.98 -13.91
N VAL A 406 4.70 12.66 -12.80
CA VAL A 406 5.26 12.73 -11.44
C VAL A 406 6.49 11.83 -11.36
N HIS A 407 7.58 12.30 -10.77
CA HIS A 407 8.86 11.59 -10.68
C HIS A 407 9.56 11.31 -12.02
N ASP A 408 9.12 11.92 -13.11
CA ASP A 408 9.73 11.79 -14.44
C ASP A 408 10.24 13.16 -14.94
N ARG A 409 10.72 13.21 -16.14
CA ARG A 409 11.22 14.36 -16.87
C ARG A 409 10.49 14.50 -18.20
N PRO A 410 10.55 15.66 -18.88
CA PRO A 410 10.04 15.82 -20.23
C PRO A 410 10.72 14.85 -21.23
N TRP A 411 9.90 14.29 -22.13
CA TRP A 411 10.28 13.42 -23.24
C TRP A 411 9.96 14.10 -24.58
N PRO A 412 10.41 13.54 -25.72
CA PRO A 412 10.00 14.05 -27.03
C PRO A 412 8.48 14.17 -27.16
N GLU A 413 8.02 15.32 -27.64
CA GLU A 413 6.61 15.68 -27.73
C GLU A 413 5.84 14.74 -28.67
N ARG A 414 4.63 14.35 -28.27
CA ARG A 414 3.73 13.50 -29.06
C ARG A 414 2.28 13.95 -28.84
N ALA A 415 1.46 13.75 -29.85
CA ALA A 415 0.02 14.01 -29.75
C ALA A 415 -0.56 13.33 -28.51
N VAL A 416 -1.52 13.97 -27.86
CA VAL A 416 -2.22 13.59 -26.62
C VAL A 416 -1.31 13.61 -25.38
N PHE A 417 -0.09 13.07 -25.45
CA PHE A 417 0.85 12.97 -24.34
C PHE A 417 1.65 14.27 -24.10
N GLY A 418 1.75 15.13 -25.11
CA GLY A 418 2.73 16.21 -25.06
C GLY A 418 4.12 15.67 -24.80
N THR A 419 4.81 16.23 -23.80
CA THR A 419 6.13 15.77 -23.35
C THR A 419 6.08 14.74 -22.22
N VAL A 420 4.90 14.26 -21.82
CA VAL A 420 4.78 13.11 -20.91
C VAL A 420 5.20 11.84 -21.66
N ARG A 421 5.96 10.96 -20.99
CA ARG A 421 6.42 9.68 -21.57
C ARG A 421 5.25 8.87 -22.08
N SER A 422 5.31 8.42 -23.33
CA SER A 422 4.34 7.49 -23.92
C SER A 422 4.87 6.05 -23.90
N MET A 423 3.95 5.08 -23.95
CA MET A 423 4.26 3.67 -24.15
C MET A 423 3.38 3.13 -25.28
N THR A 424 3.95 2.31 -26.17
CA THR A 424 3.26 1.83 -27.37
C THR A 424 3.28 0.31 -27.46
N LEU A 425 2.30 -0.28 -28.16
CA LEU A 425 2.24 -1.71 -28.42
C LEU A 425 3.49 -2.21 -29.17
N SER A 426 4.01 -1.43 -30.12
CA SER A 426 5.27 -1.77 -30.80
C SER A 426 6.47 -1.79 -29.86
N GLY A 427 6.48 -0.91 -28.83
CA GLY A 427 7.48 -0.93 -27.77
C GLY A 427 7.38 -2.17 -26.90
N ALA A 428 6.14 -2.60 -26.56
CA ALA A 428 5.89 -3.82 -25.81
C ALA A 428 6.41 -5.07 -26.56
N ARG A 429 6.09 -5.19 -27.84
CA ARG A 429 6.53 -6.31 -28.70
C ARG A 429 8.04 -6.47 -28.82
N ARG A 430 8.80 -5.38 -28.61
CA ARG A 430 10.29 -5.45 -28.56
C ARG A 430 10.81 -5.89 -27.22
N LYS A 431 9.99 -5.83 -26.16
CA LYS A 431 10.40 -6.09 -24.79
C LYS A 431 10.09 -7.52 -24.35
N PHE A 432 8.95 -8.06 -24.77
CA PHE A 432 8.51 -9.42 -24.41
C PHE A 432 7.55 -9.98 -25.46
N ASP A 433 7.25 -11.28 -25.38
CA ASP A 433 6.27 -11.95 -26.24
C ASP A 433 4.85 -11.55 -25.86
N VAL A 434 4.35 -10.51 -26.57
CA VAL A 434 2.99 -10.00 -26.41
C VAL A 434 1.96 -11.04 -26.83
N ALA A 435 2.22 -11.87 -27.88
CA ALA A 435 1.27 -12.86 -28.36
C ALA A 435 1.04 -13.95 -27.32
N ALA A 436 2.11 -14.45 -26.68
CA ALA A 436 2.01 -15.42 -25.59
C ALA A 436 1.24 -14.85 -24.38
N PHE A 437 1.48 -13.56 -24.03
CA PHE A 437 0.73 -12.93 -22.94
C PHE A 437 -0.76 -12.80 -23.26
N VAL A 438 -1.10 -12.33 -24.48
CA VAL A 438 -2.50 -12.20 -24.93
C VAL A 438 -3.20 -13.56 -24.96
N ALA A 439 -2.54 -14.60 -25.50
CA ALA A 439 -3.12 -15.95 -25.54
C ALA A 439 -3.41 -16.51 -24.14
N ARG A 440 -2.53 -16.24 -23.16
CA ARG A 440 -2.71 -16.69 -21.76
C ARG A 440 -3.99 -16.13 -21.14
N TRP A 441 -4.38 -14.90 -21.48
CA TRP A 441 -5.50 -14.19 -20.86
C TRP A 441 -6.70 -14.00 -21.81
N ALA A 442 -6.73 -14.72 -22.94
CA ALA A 442 -7.80 -14.59 -23.93
C ALA A 442 -9.16 -15.09 -23.44
N GLY A 443 -9.19 -16.06 -22.53
CA GLY A 443 -10.40 -16.71 -22.02
C GLY A 443 -10.66 -16.47 -20.53
N ALA A 444 -9.98 -15.52 -19.90
CA ALA A 444 -10.09 -15.22 -18.46
C ALA A 444 -11.23 -14.22 -18.19
#